data_7316f02450f3bca83700d8410f69a76b
#
_entry.id   7316f02450f3bca83700d8410f69a76b
#
_cell.length_a   1.000
_cell.length_b   1.000
_cell.length_c   1.000
_cell.angle_alpha   90.00
_cell.angle_beta   90.00
_cell.angle_gamma   90.00
#
_symmetry.space_group_name_H-M   'P 1'
#
loop_
_entity.id
_entity.type
_entity.pdbx_description
1 polymer ?
#
loop_
_entity_poly.entity_id
_entity_poly.type
_entity_poly.pdbx_seq_one_letter_code
_entity_poly.pdbx_strand_id
1 'polypeptide(L)'
;MKKSKIIILITLITLTFSACTKKESSKTTTPETKTTVEKNESVSTTWMDVTSIKSVYVDTGIFEHIGFAVPAANLPKENILAGVKYHGTSITLENESKPDTIMWPFSKGIKEEELEDFTSSKGVKIKVPVQSKLNFAPLDNTMKICRDNGLKMRGHVLVWHSQTPKTFFCEDYNASKGFVSAKEMDARQEWYIKSVFQHTKDWEAKNNNGNIIIYAWDIVNEAISDNASASAYLRDGSNWYAIYKNADFIVSAFQYANKYAPKEVLLAYNDYNEFQGEKHNGYLKIIDLILAEKNNPELPSRIDIAGMQSHNQTGWPSMIEYETCIKNFIAKGLDIHITELDITGSWKGGNNFNKADPEAQKRTYNQYFKLYQKYRKTENTNGITGITFWGITDENSWRGNASPLLFNHFEPKPAYYGVIEAAN
;
A
#
# COMPACT_ATOMS: atom_id res chain seq x y z
N MET A 1 51.13 -15.31 -0.57
CA MET A 1 51.47 -15.78 -1.92
C MET A 1 50.55 -16.91 -2.31
N LYS A 2 49.92 -16.87 -3.39
CA LYS A 2 49.14 -17.71 -4.30
C LYS A 2 47.77 -17.08 -4.58
N LYS A 3 47.71 -16.44 -5.76
CA LYS A 3 46.50 -15.93 -6.40
C LYS A 3 45.76 -17.11 -7.03
N SER A 4 44.53 -17.37 -6.70
CA SER A 4 43.61 -18.26 -7.45
C SER A 4 42.74 -17.43 -8.35
N LYS A 5 42.85 -17.64 -9.64
CA LYS A 5 41.96 -17.10 -10.68
C LYS A 5 40.75 -18.00 -10.79
N ILE A 6 39.55 -17.41 -10.64
CA ILE A 6 38.28 -18.07 -10.96
C ILE A 6 37.95 -17.70 -12.40
N ILE A 7 37.83 -18.73 -13.25
CA ILE A 7 37.40 -18.62 -14.65
C ILE A 7 35.89 -18.80 -14.65
N ILE A 8 35.15 -17.78 -15.13
CA ILE A 8 33.72 -17.87 -15.36
C ILE A 8 33.51 -18.37 -16.80
N LEU A 9 32.91 -19.53 -16.94
CA LEU A 9 32.52 -20.13 -18.21
C LEU A 9 31.12 -19.65 -18.59
N ILE A 10 31.01 -18.84 -19.63
CA ILE A 10 29.73 -18.41 -20.20
C ILE A 10 29.35 -19.38 -21.30
N THR A 11 28.29 -20.14 -21.11
CA THR A 11 27.73 -21.05 -22.14
C THR A 11 26.68 -20.30 -22.94
N LEU A 12 27.00 -20.04 -24.20
CA LEU A 12 26.09 -19.46 -25.19
C LEU A 12 25.23 -20.59 -25.79
N ILE A 13 23.95 -20.56 -25.67
CA ILE A 13 23.00 -21.47 -26.34
C ILE A 13 22.47 -20.76 -27.58
N THR A 14 22.90 -21.22 -28.76
CA THR A 14 22.33 -20.81 -30.03
C THR A 14 21.20 -21.74 -30.44
N LEU A 15 20.00 -21.18 -30.61
CA LEU A 15 18.85 -21.88 -31.22
C LEU A 15 18.89 -21.70 -32.74
N THR A 16 19.04 -22.81 -33.46
CA THR A 16 18.94 -22.90 -34.92
C THR A 16 17.50 -23.22 -35.31
N PHE A 17 16.91 -22.36 -36.12
CA PHE A 17 15.64 -22.63 -36.83
C PHE A 17 15.96 -23.49 -38.07
N SER A 18 15.29 -24.64 -38.20
CA SER A 18 15.29 -25.44 -39.40
C SER A 18 13.94 -25.30 -40.10
N ALA A 19 13.94 -24.70 -41.26
CA ALA A 19 12.79 -24.64 -42.16
C ALA A 19 12.77 -25.89 -43.04
N CYS A 20 11.65 -26.57 -43.08
CA CYS A 20 11.40 -27.66 -44.00
C CYS A 20 10.18 -27.37 -44.87
N THR A 21 10.41 -27.05 -46.13
CA THR A 21 9.41 -26.94 -47.19
C THR A 21 9.05 -28.32 -47.72
N LYS A 22 7.76 -28.65 -47.88
CA LYS A 22 7.27 -29.69 -48.79
C LYS A 22 5.97 -29.28 -49.49
N LYS A 23 5.97 -29.60 -50.77
CA LYS A 23 5.10 -29.28 -51.89
C LYS A 23 3.62 -29.76 -51.74
N GLU A 24 2.77 -29.01 -52.45
CA GLU A 24 1.36 -29.20 -52.70
C GLU A 24 0.98 -30.52 -53.36
N SER A 25 -0.21 -31.02 -53.01
CA SER A 25 -1.07 -31.71 -53.94
C SER A 25 -2.53 -31.37 -53.62
N SER A 26 -3.23 -30.83 -54.62
CA SER A 26 -4.59 -30.37 -54.62
C SER A 26 -5.61 -31.50 -54.46
N LYS A 27 -6.59 -31.34 -53.58
CA LYS A 27 -7.93 -31.91 -53.73
C LYS A 27 -8.97 -30.97 -53.13
N THR A 28 -9.86 -30.53 -54.00
CA THR A 28 -11.04 -29.72 -53.75
C THR A 28 -12.05 -30.49 -52.92
N THR A 29 -12.43 -29.94 -51.76
CA THR A 29 -13.68 -30.29 -51.07
C THR A 29 -14.23 -29.06 -50.36
N THR A 30 -15.51 -28.86 -50.51
CA THR A 30 -16.40 -27.80 -50.05
C THR A 30 -16.19 -27.41 -48.58
N PRO A 31 -16.28 -26.12 -48.17
CA PRO A 31 -16.10 -25.72 -46.79
C PRO A 31 -17.35 -26.02 -45.97
N GLU A 32 -17.28 -26.98 -45.08
CA GLU A 32 -18.17 -27.04 -43.91
C GLU A 32 -17.77 -25.92 -42.93
N THR A 33 -18.69 -24.99 -42.74
CA THR A 33 -18.59 -23.93 -41.74
C THR A 33 -18.63 -24.56 -40.36
N LYS A 34 -17.47 -24.88 -39.76
CA LYS A 34 -17.37 -25.15 -38.34
C LYS A 34 -17.43 -23.80 -37.61
N THR A 35 -18.62 -23.49 -37.12
CA THR A 35 -18.80 -22.49 -36.05
C THR A 35 -18.01 -22.98 -34.84
N THR A 36 -16.80 -22.48 -34.65
CA THR A 36 -16.10 -22.57 -33.38
C THR A 36 -16.90 -21.71 -32.41
N VAL A 37 -17.74 -22.35 -31.61
CA VAL A 37 -18.25 -21.76 -30.39
C VAL A 37 -17.01 -21.61 -29.49
N GLU A 38 -16.49 -20.38 -29.40
CA GLU A 38 -15.62 -20.02 -28.32
C GLU A 38 -16.36 -20.37 -27.02
N LYS A 39 -15.88 -21.40 -26.33
CA LYS A 39 -16.26 -21.63 -24.93
C LYS A 39 -15.81 -20.36 -24.19
N ASN A 40 -16.76 -19.47 -23.91
CA ASN A 40 -16.60 -18.55 -22.80
C ASN A 40 -16.28 -19.43 -21.60
N GLU A 41 -15.00 -19.43 -21.16
CA GLU A 41 -14.65 -19.95 -19.85
C GLU A 41 -15.49 -19.17 -18.87
N SER A 42 -16.45 -19.85 -18.24
CA SER A 42 -17.26 -19.24 -17.19
C SER A 42 -16.32 -18.77 -16.10
N VAL A 43 -16.22 -17.46 -15.94
CA VAL A 43 -15.46 -16.84 -14.85
C VAL A 43 -15.98 -17.45 -13.55
N SER A 44 -15.11 -18.15 -12.82
CA SER A 44 -15.47 -18.73 -11.52
C SER A 44 -15.86 -17.57 -10.58
N THR A 45 -17.10 -17.57 -10.10
CA THR A 45 -17.63 -16.56 -9.18
C THR A 45 -17.80 -17.11 -7.77
N THR A 46 -17.14 -18.20 -7.44
CA THR A 46 -17.34 -18.97 -6.20
C THR A 46 -17.18 -18.13 -4.93
N TRP A 47 -16.28 -17.15 -4.93
CA TRP A 47 -16.14 -16.24 -3.78
C TRP A 47 -17.35 -15.29 -3.60
N MET A 48 -18.24 -15.16 -4.57
CA MET A 48 -19.49 -14.40 -4.46
C MET A 48 -20.70 -15.28 -4.11
N ASP A 49 -20.52 -16.60 -4.05
CA ASP A 49 -21.59 -17.56 -3.68
C ASP A 49 -21.68 -17.77 -2.16
N VAL A 50 -20.90 -17.03 -1.38
CA VAL A 50 -20.86 -17.10 0.09
C VAL A 50 -21.26 -15.76 0.70
N THR A 51 -21.46 -15.69 2.02
CA THR A 51 -21.86 -14.47 2.74
C THR A 51 -20.86 -13.33 2.49
N SER A 52 -21.34 -12.16 2.11
CA SER A 52 -20.49 -10.98 1.90
C SER A 52 -19.85 -10.49 3.19
N ILE A 53 -18.53 -10.29 3.22
CA ILE A 53 -17.83 -9.68 4.37
C ILE A 53 -18.36 -8.27 4.60
N LYS A 54 -18.62 -7.50 3.53
CA LYS A 54 -19.23 -6.18 3.58
C LYS A 54 -20.60 -6.23 4.28
N SER A 55 -21.47 -7.18 3.92
CA SER A 55 -22.81 -7.28 4.51
C SER A 55 -22.77 -7.58 6.02
N VAL A 56 -21.73 -8.29 6.48
CA VAL A 56 -21.54 -8.62 7.89
C VAL A 56 -20.99 -7.45 8.69
N TYR A 57 -20.04 -6.70 8.14
CA TYR A 57 -19.26 -5.75 8.93
C TYR A 57 -19.51 -4.28 8.59
N VAL A 58 -19.84 -3.95 7.34
CA VAL A 58 -20.06 -2.57 6.92
C VAL A 58 -21.55 -2.23 6.92
N ASP A 59 -22.37 -3.08 6.30
CA ASP A 59 -23.82 -2.81 6.22
C ASP A 59 -24.50 -2.88 7.60
N THR A 60 -23.86 -3.53 8.59
CA THR A 60 -24.28 -3.54 10.00
C THR A 60 -23.71 -2.39 10.83
N GLY A 61 -22.83 -1.56 10.26
CA GLY A 61 -22.21 -0.43 10.95
C GLY A 61 -21.12 -0.79 11.96
N ILE A 62 -20.55 -2.01 11.87
CA ILE A 62 -19.44 -2.43 12.77
C ILE A 62 -18.14 -1.71 12.36
N PHE A 63 -17.84 -1.66 11.06
CA PHE A 63 -16.73 -0.90 10.50
C PHE A 63 -17.21 0.03 9.38
N GLU A 64 -16.47 1.09 9.12
CA GLU A 64 -16.75 2.02 8.02
C GLU A 64 -16.30 1.43 6.68
N HIS A 65 -15.19 0.69 6.68
CA HIS A 65 -14.60 0.13 5.47
C HIS A 65 -14.09 -1.30 5.65
N ILE A 66 -14.39 -2.15 4.67
CA ILE A 66 -13.65 -3.38 4.35
C ILE A 66 -13.01 -3.16 2.97
N GLY A 67 -11.72 -3.39 2.87
CA GLY A 67 -10.94 -3.15 1.65
C GLY A 67 -10.07 -4.31 1.23
N PHE A 68 -9.55 -4.21 -0.01
CA PHE A 68 -8.59 -5.15 -0.58
C PHE A 68 -7.46 -4.39 -1.25
N ALA A 69 -6.22 -4.85 -1.06
CA ALA A 69 -5.11 -4.41 -1.89
C ALA A 69 -5.21 -5.07 -3.27
N VAL A 70 -5.04 -4.28 -4.32
CA VAL A 70 -5.22 -4.74 -5.71
C VAL A 70 -4.22 -4.03 -6.61
N PRO A 71 -3.44 -4.74 -7.44
CA PRO A 71 -2.70 -4.12 -8.53
C PRO A 71 -3.64 -3.41 -9.52
N ALA A 72 -3.27 -2.22 -9.99
CA ALA A 72 -4.11 -1.44 -10.92
C ALA A 72 -4.52 -2.23 -12.17
N ALA A 73 -3.64 -3.08 -12.70
CA ALA A 73 -3.92 -3.92 -13.87
C ALA A 73 -4.93 -5.05 -13.61
N ASN A 74 -5.16 -5.41 -12.33
CA ASN A 74 -6.09 -6.48 -11.97
C ASN A 74 -7.49 -5.96 -11.66
N LEU A 75 -7.62 -4.76 -11.10
CA LEU A 75 -8.91 -4.21 -10.69
C LEU A 75 -9.98 -4.20 -11.80
N PRO A 76 -9.68 -3.87 -13.08
CA PRO A 76 -10.70 -3.86 -14.14
C PRO A 76 -11.15 -5.24 -14.60
N LYS A 77 -10.53 -6.35 -14.15
CA LYS A 77 -10.97 -7.70 -14.48
C LYS A 77 -12.33 -7.96 -13.85
N GLU A 78 -13.28 -8.44 -14.64
CA GLU A 78 -14.69 -8.53 -14.26
C GLU A 78 -14.91 -9.27 -12.94
N ASN A 79 -14.34 -10.47 -12.77
CA ASN A 79 -14.49 -11.24 -11.54
C ASN A 79 -13.83 -10.55 -10.34
N ILE A 80 -12.68 -9.87 -10.53
CA ILE A 80 -11.99 -9.13 -9.48
C ILE A 80 -12.87 -7.97 -9.01
N LEU A 81 -13.29 -7.12 -9.93
CA LEU A 81 -14.11 -5.96 -9.60
C LEU A 81 -15.45 -6.36 -8.97
N ALA A 82 -16.11 -7.38 -9.52
CA ALA A 82 -17.37 -7.89 -8.98
C ALA A 82 -17.22 -8.37 -7.52
N GLY A 83 -16.21 -9.19 -7.24
CA GLY A 83 -15.99 -9.71 -5.90
C GLY A 83 -15.49 -8.65 -4.90
N VAL A 84 -14.64 -7.71 -5.33
CA VAL A 84 -14.25 -6.56 -4.49
C VAL A 84 -15.49 -5.75 -4.09
N LYS A 85 -16.42 -5.50 -5.01
CA LYS A 85 -17.69 -4.83 -4.72
C LYS A 85 -18.61 -5.64 -3.81
N TYR A 86 -18.57 -6.96 -3.96
CA TYR A 86 -19.39 -7.88 -3.15
C TYR A 86 -18.90 -7.95 -1.71
N HIS A 87 -17.58 -8.09 -1.49
CA HIS A 87 -17.00 -8.26 -0.18
C HIS A 87 -16.52 -6.97 0.49
N GLY A 88 -16.32 -5.89 -0.27
CA GLY A 88 -15.69 -4.67 0.23
C GLY A 88 -16.35 -3.37 -0.22
N THR A 89 -15.82 -2.27 0.31
CA THR A 89 -16.21 -0.89 0.01
C THR A 89 -15.05 -0.04 -0.46
N SER A 90 -13.82 -0.56 -0.33
CA SER A 90 -12.61 0.19 -0.69
C SER A 90 -11.51 -0.69 -1.26
N ILE A 91 -10.55 -0.04 -1.92
CA ILE A 91 -9.31 -0.67 -2.39
C ILE A 91 -8.10 0.14 -1.95
N THR A 92 -6.94 -0.53 -1.95
CA THR A 92 -5.61 0.09 -1.87
C THR A 92 -4.80 -0.39 -3.07
N LEU A 93 -4.13 0.51 -3.79
CA LEU A 93 -3.19 0.11 -4.85
C LEU A 93 -1.92 -0.47 -4.22
N GLU A 94 -1.50 -1.66 -4.67
CA GLU A 94 -0.31 -2.31 -4.10
C GLU A 94 0.98 -1.54 -4.41
N ASN A 95 1.08 -0.94 -5.60
CA ASN A 95 2.30 -0.27 -6.05
C ASN A 95 2.07 1.05 -6.80
N GLU A 96 0.96 1.20 -7.51
CA GLU A 96 0.83 2.19 -8.57
C GLU A 96 0.53 3.62 -8.08
N SER A 97 0.35 3.82 -6.77
CA SER A 97 0.30 5.14 -6.11
C SER A 97 1.57 5.47 -5.31
N LYS A 98 2.59 4.61 -5.35
CA LYS A 98 3.86 4.81 -4.65
C LYS A 98 4.78 5.81 -5.38
N PRO A 99 5.75 6.42 -4.67
CA PRO A 99 6.60 7.45 -5.25
C PRO A 99 7.36 7.03 -6.52
N ASP A 100 7.83 5.79 -6.63
CA ASP A 100 8.55 5.32 -7.80
C ASP A 100 7.68 5.22 -9.06
N THR A 101 6.39 4.94 -8.92
CA THR A 101 5.45 4.98 -10.05
C THR A 101 5.10 6.42 -10.43
N ILE A 102 4.82 7.27 -9.45
CA ILE A 102 4.46 8.68 -9.71
C ILE A 102 5.66 9.43 -10.27
N MET A 103 6.86 9.22 -9.73
CA MET A 103 8.09 9.87 -10.15
C MET A 103 8.83 9.13 -11.28
N TRP A 104 8.26 8.05 -11.84
CA TRP A 104 8.88 7.26 -12.89
C TRP A 104 9.45 8.07 -14.06
N PRO A 105 8.78 9.13 -14.58
CA PRO A 105 9.27 9.88 -15.72
C PRO A 105 10.63 10.54 -15.51
N PHE A 106 11.04 10.82 -14.27
CA PHE A 106 12.37 11.37 -13.96
C PHE A 106 13.23 10.47 -13.07
N SER A 107 12.85 9.20 -12.90
CA SER A 107 13.60 8.24 -12.08
C SER A 107 15.03 8.01 -12.57
N LYS A 108 15.32 8.31 -13.83
CA LYS A 108 16.66 8.22 -14.46
C LYS A 108 17.35 9.58 -14.64
N GLY A 109 16.77 10.65 -14.09
CA GLY A 109 17.24 12.01 -14.23
C GLY A 109 16.22 12.90 -14.97
N ILE A 110 16.47 14.20 -14.96
CA ILE A 110 15.63 15.22 -15.58
C ILE A 110 16.51 16.28 -16.24
N LYS A 111 16.02 16.92 -17.28
CA LYS A 111 16.70 18.02 -17.95
C LYS A 111 16.31 19.36 -17.33
N GLU A 112 17.18 20.36 -17.44
CA GLU A 112 16.96 21.67 -16.85
C GLU A 112 15.70 22.36 -17.39
N GLU A 113 15.41 22.22 -18.69
CA GLU A 113 14.18 22.75 -19.33
C GLU A 113 12.89 22.07 -18.86
N GLU A 114 12.98 20.98 -18.10
CA GLU A 114 11.86 20.24 -17.51
C GLU A 114 11.66 20.60 -16.03
N LEU A 115 12.41 21.61 -15.55
CA LEU A 115 12.31 22.12 -14.18
C LEU A 115 11.61 23.48 -14.15
N GLU A 116 10.90 23.74 -13.05
CA GLU A 116 10.28 25.02 -12.74
C GLU A 116 10.69 25.53 -11.36
N ASP A 117 10.49 26.82 -11.10
CA ASP A 117 10.77 27.42 -9.80
C ASP A 117 9.68 27.05 -8.80
N PHE A 118 10.08 26.60 -7.62
CA PHE A 118 9.21 26.34 -6.48
C PHE A 118 9.73 27.07 -5.24
N THR A 119 8.82 27.75 -4.54
CA THR A 119 9.12 28.33 -3.21
C THR A 119 8.30 27.59 -2.17
N SER A 120 8.98 26.94 -1.23
CA SER A 120 8.33 26.20 -0.15
C SER A 120 7.64 27.11 0.86
N SER A 121 6.79 26.56 1.73
CA SER A 121 6.15 27.26 2.85
C SER A 121 7.15 27.91 3.81
N LYS A 122 8.34 27.32 3.91
CA LYS A 122 9.44 27.84 4.74
C LYS A 122 10.35 28.82 3.98
N GLY A 123 9.92 29.32 2.80
CA GLY A 123 10.64 30.33 1.99
C GLY A 123 11.88 29.80 1.26
N VAL A 124 12.03 28.48 1.12
CA VAL A 124 13.14 27.86 0.40
C VAL A 124 12.83 27.83 -1.09
N LYS A 125 13.71 28.46 -1.89
CA LYS A 125 13.59 28.46 -3.35
C LYS A 125 14.41 27.32 -3.94
N ILE A 126 13.78 26.47 -4.75
CA ILE A 126 14.39 25.35 -5.44
C ILE A 126 13.86 25.20 -6.85
N LYS A 127 14.55 24.42 -7.67
CA LYS A 127 14.03 23.91 -8.94
C LYS A 127 13.37 22.54 -8.70
N VAL A 128 12.20 22.34 -9.29
CA VAL A 128 11.44 21.08 -9.18
C VAL A 128 10.97 20.63 -10.56
N PRO A 129 10.71 19.32 -10.77
CA PRO A 129 10.12 18.84 -12.01
C PRO A 129 8.75 19.49 -12.28
N VAL A 130 8.49 19.87 -13.54
CA VAL A 130 7.16 20.34 -13.93
C VAL A 130 6.11 19.26 -13.70
N GLN A 131 4.86 19.63 -13.43
CA GLN A 131 3.77 18.69 -13.09
C GLN A 131 3.60 17.56 -14.12
N SER A 132 3.84 17.81 -15.39
CA SER A 132 3.76 16.80 -16.46
C SER A 132 4.83 15.68 -16.36
N LYS A 133 5.79 15.83 -15.45
CA LYS A 133 6.80 14.82 -15.11
C LYS A 133 6.38 13.93 -13.94
N LEU A 134 5.15 14.02 -13.49
CA LEU A 134 4.56 13.09 -12.56
C LEU A 134 3.56 12.19 -13.29
N ASN A 135 3.66 10.87 -13.07
CA ASN A 135 2.78 9.88 -13.71
C ASN A 135 1.61 9.54 -12.79
N PHE A 136 0.48 10.18 -13.01
CA PHE A 136 -0.76 9.88 -12.29
C PHE A 136 -1.70 8.94 -13.05
N ALA A 137 -1.36 8.51 -14.26
CA ALA A 137 -2.29 7.74 -15.10
C ALA A 137 -2.82 6.44 -14.44
N PRO A 138 -2.01 5.61 -13.73
CA PRO A 138 -2.55 4.45 -13.03
C PRO A 138 -3.52 4.83 -11.90
N LEU A 139 -3.21 5.90 -11.14
CA LEU A 139 -4.06 6.43 -10.08
C LEU A 139 -5.38 6.94 -10.64
N ASP A 140 -5.35 7.77 -11.70
CA ASP A 140 -6.52 8.34 -12.35
C ASP A 140 -7.47 7.26 -12.90
N ASN A 141 -6.91 6.24 -13.56
CA ASN A 141 -7.69 5.11 -14.06
C ASN A 141 -8.37 4.34 -12.93
N THR A 142 -7.67 4.15 -11.82
CA THR A 142 -8.21 3.47 -10.65
C THR A 142 -9.28 4.31 -9.96
N MET A 143 -9.07 5.62 -9.78
CA MET A 143 -10.07 6.55 -9.24
C MET A 143 -11.35 6.53 -10.10
N LYS A 144 -11.19 6.48 -11.44
CA LYS A 144 -12.33 6.36 -12.37
C LYS A 144 -13.12 5.07 -12.13
N ILE A 145 -12.44 3.92 -12.03
CA ILE A 145 -13.08 2.63 -11.74
C ILE A 145 -13.81 2.68 -10.40
N CYS A 146 -13.18 3.22 -9.37
CA CYS A 146 -13.78 3.34 -8.05
C CYS A 146 -15.03 4.22 -8.07
N ARG A 147 -14.97 5.40 -8.69
CA ARG A 147 -16.12 6.29 -8.87
C ARG A 147 -17.28 5.58 -9.57
N ASP A 148 -17.00 4.93 -10.70
CA ASP A 148 -18.03 4.30 -11.55
C ASP A 148 -18.68 3.08 -10.84
N ASN A 149 -18.05 2.55 -9.79
CA ASN A 149 -18.49 1.37 -9.07
C ASN A 149 -18.85 1.61 -7.59
N GLY A 150 -18.87 2.87 -7.13
CA GLY A 150 -19.20 3.20 -5.74
C GLY A 150 -18.18 2.73 -4.71
N LEU A 151 -16.93 2.52 -5.13
CA LEU A 151 -15.83 2.15 -4.26
C LEU A 151 -15.07 3.40 -3.80
N LYS A 152 -14.44 3.29 -2.64
CA LYS A 152 -13.47 4.26 -2.11
C LYS A 152 -12.05 3.74 -2.31
N MET A 153 -11.06 4.61 -2.05
CA MET A 153 -9.66 4.24 -2.09
C MET A 153 -8.94 4.67 -0.82
N ARG A 154 -7.96 3.88 -0.43
CA ARG A 154 -6.93 4.25 0.52
C ARG A 154 -5.64 4.52 -0.26
N GLY A 155 -5.09 5.74 -0.16
CA GLY A 155 -3.83 6.12 -0.82
C GLY A 155 -2.63 5.52 -0.09
N HIS A 156 -1.71 4.91 -0.83
CA HIS A 156 -0.54 4.23 -0.30
C HIS A 156 0.62 4.36 -1.27
N VAL A 157 1.67 5.06 -0.95
CA VAL A 157 2.13 5.86 0.18
C VAL A 157 2.86 7.11 -0.34
N LEU A 158 2.97 8.20 0.45
CA LEU A 158 3.69 9.40 0.00
C LEU A 158 5.18 9.40 0.37
N VAL A 159 5.53 9.02 1.61
CA VAL A 159 6.90 9.00 2.12
C VAL A 159 7.26 7.62 2.60
N TRP A 160 8.23 6.98 1.95
CA TRP A 160 8.67 5.64 2.29
C TRP A 160 10.18 5.48 2.03
N HIS A 161 10.84 4.64 2.80
CA HIS A 161 12.27 4.33 2.64
C HIS A 161 12.57 3.47 1.41
N SER A 162 11.56 2.74 0.90
CA SER A 162 11.60 1.92 -0.30
C SER A 162 10.80 2.59 -1.43
N GLN A 163 10.88 2.08 -2.64
CA GLN A 163 10.14 2.51 -3.83
C GLN A 163 10.00 4.04 -3.97
N THR A 164 11.10 4.76 -3.66
CA THR A 164 11.28 6.19 -3.93
C THR A 164 12.55 6.34 -4.78
N PRO A 165 12.50 6.95 -5.97
CA PRO A 165 13.66 7.04 -6.85
C PRO A 165 14.83 7.74 -6.17
N LYS A 166 16.03 7.17 -6.25
CA LYS A 166 17.25 7.78 -5.67
C LYS A 166 17.49 9.20 -6.20
N THR A 167 17.14 9.46 -7.45
CA THR A 167 17.24 10.78 -8.09
C THR A 167 16.52 11.87 -7.30
N PHE A 168 15.40 11.55 -6.64
CA PHE A 168 14.64 12.50 -5.83
C PHE A 168 15.43 13.06 -4.63
N PHE A 169 16.41 12.29 -4.13
CA PHE A 169 17.24 12.63 -2.98
C PHE A 169 18.57 13.29 -3.37
N CYS A 170 18.95 13.24 -4.66
CA CYS A 170 20.26 13.66 -5.12
C CYS A 170 20.23 15.04 -5.76
N GLU A 171 21.38 15.75 -5.72
CA GLU A 171 21.58 17.02 -6.39
C GLU A 171 21.25 16.90 -7.89
N ASP A 172 20.58 17.94 -8.44
CA ASP A 172 20.13 18.03 -9.83
C ASP A 172 19.32 16.80 -10.31
N TYR A 173 18.65 16.12 -9.38
CA TYR A 173 17.90 14.87 -9.67
C TYR A 173 18.75 13.82 -10.40
N ASN A 174 20.03 13.74 -10.05
CA ASN A 174 20.98 12.81 -10.66
C ASN A 174 21.52 11.81 -9.63
N ALA A 175 21.16 10.52 -9.79
CA ALA A 175 21.53 9.46 -8.85
C ALA A 175 23.04 9.20 -8.71
N SER A 176 23.91 9.80 -9.59
CA SER A 176 25.37 9.76 -9.49
C SER A 176 25.96 10.86 -8.60
N LYS A 177 25.16 11.84 -8.21
CA LYS A 177 25.56 12.96 -7.34
C LYS A 177 25.29 12.66 -5.86
N GLY A 178 25.76 13.54 -4.97
CA GLY A 178 25.50 13.50 -3.55
C GLY A 178 24.03 13.76 -3.23
N PHE A 179 23.67 13.54 -1.97
CA PHE A 179 22.35 13.94 -1.47
C PHE A 179 22.25 15.44 -1.32
N VAL A 180 21.07 15.98 -1.58
CA VAL A 180 20.76 17.38 -1.28
C VAL A 180 20.79 17.65 0.23
N SER A 181 20.85 18.93 0.61
CA SER A 181 20.71 19.33 2.02
C SER A 181 19.33 18.98 2.57
N ALA A 182 19.21 18.82 3.89
CA ALA A 182 17.91 18.62 4.56
C ALA A 182 16.91 19.75 4.24
N LYS A 183 17.40 21.00 4.13
CA LYS A 183 16.60 22.17 3.77
C LYS A 183 16.01 22.06 2.36
N GLU A 184 16.80 21.60 1.39
CA GLU A 184 16.31 21.39 0.02
C GLU A 184 15.37 20.18 -0.05
N MET A 185 15.71 19.09 0.67
CA MET A 185 14.88 17.88 0.70
C MET A 185 13.50 18.17 1.32
N ASP A 186 13.44 19.00 2.35
CA ASP A 186 12.19 19.46 2.96
C ASP A 186 11.30 20.22 1.94
N ALA A 187 11.88 21.10 1.13
CA ALA A 187 11.16 21.78 0.06
C ALA A 187 10.73 20.83 -1.08
N ARG A 188 11.55 19.83 -1.45
CA ARG A 188 11.17 18.79 -2.42
C ARG A 188 10.03 17.92 -1.90
N GLN A 189 10.05 17.58 -0.63
CA GLN A 189 8.98 16.81 0.03
C GLN A 189 7.66 17.61 0.03
N GLU A 190 7.69 18.90 0.34
CA GLU A 190 6.50 19.76 0.25
C GLU A 190 5.95 19.80 -1.17
N TRP A 191 6.82 20.02 -2.16
CA TRP A 191 6.41 20.03 -3.57
C TRP A 191 5.72 18.73 -3.98
N TYR A 192 6.31 17.59 -3.62
CA TYR A 192 5.75 16.28 -3.97
C TYR A 192 4.39 16.04 -3.31
N ILE A 193 4.28 16.24 -2.01
CA ILE A 193 3.02 16.08 -1.26
C ILE A 193 1.94 17.02 -1.80
N LYS A 194 2.29 18.30 -2.04
CA LYS A 194 1.42 19.27 -2.68
C LYS A 194 0.94 18.79 -4.05
N SER A 195 1.86 18.30 -4.89
CA SER A 195 1.54 17.86 -6.25
C SER A 195 0.55 16.69 -6.27
N VAL A 196 0.70 15.72 -5.36
CA VAL A 196 -0.22 14.60 -5.25
C VAL A 196 -1.60 15.05 -4.79
N PHE A 197 -1.70 15.82 -3.70
CA PHE A 197 -3.00 16.27 -3.19
C PHE A 197 -3.69 17.26 -4.13
N GLN A 198 -2.95 18.15 -4.78
CA GLN A 198 -3.53 19.03 -5.78
C GLN A 198 -4.10 18.24 -6.95
N HIS A 199 -3.34 17.25 -7.47
CA HIS A 199 -3.78 16.42 -8.57
C HIS A 199 -5.07 15.64 -8.22
N THR A 200 -5.11 14.94 -7.10
CA THR A 200 -6.28 14.17 -6.69
C THR A 200 -7.50 15.04 -6.46
N LYS A 201 -7.33 16.19 -5.82
CA LYS A 201 -8.38 17.18 -5.60
C LYS A 201 -8.94 17.73 -6.92
N ASP A 202 -8.06 18.10 -7.87
CA ASP A 202 -8.48 18.60 -9.18
C ASP A 202 -9.19 17.51 -9.98
N TRP A 203 -8.71 16.27 -9.89
CA TRP A 203 -9.36 15.14 -10.51
C TRP A 203 -10.76 14.90 -9.95
N GLU A 204 -10.92 14.90 -8.64
CA GLU A 204 -12.22 14.73 -7.95
C GLU A 204 -13.18 15.88 -8.25
N ALA A 205 -12.69 17.12 -8.27
CA ALA A 205 -13.49 18.29 -8.65
C ALA A 205 -14.02 18.16 -10.09
N LYS A 206 -13.15 17.75 -11.02
CA LYS A 206 -13.50 17.63 -12.45
C LYS A 206 -14.37 16.43 -12.74
N ASN A 207 -14.13 15.28 -12.11
CA ASN A 207 -14.68 13.99 -12.52
C ASN A 207 -15.71 13.43 -11.53
N ASN A 208 -15.81 13.93 -10.30
CA ASN A 208 -16.67 13.41 -9.24
C ASN A 208 -17.44 14.50 -8.47
N ASN A 209 -17.64 15.65 -9.08
CA ASN A 209 -18.32 16.81 -8.46
C ASN A 209 -17.72 17.21 -7.09
N GLY A 210 -16.42 16.98 -6.91
CA GLY A 210 -15.71 17.24 -5.66
C GLY A 210 -15.91 16.19 -4.56
N ASN A 211 -16.66 15.14 -4.81
CA ASN A 211 -16.80 14.05 -3.84
C ASN A 211 -15.50 13.26 -3.73
N ILE A 212 -15.08 12.97 -2.49
CA ILE A 212 -13.83 12.28 -2.19
C ILE A 212 -13.91 10.80 -2.62
N ILE A 213 -12.94 10.36 -3.41
CA ILE A 213 -12.69 8.94 -3.71
C ILE A 213 -11.63 8.39 -2.75
N ILE A 214 -10.50 9.13 -2.57
CA ILE A 214 -9.42 8.70 -1.69
C ILE A 214 -9.70 9.25 -0.29
N TYR A 215 -10.24 8.39 0.59
CA TYR A 215 -10.70 8.80 1.93
C TYR A 215 -9.60 8.83 2.99
N ALA A 216 -8.46 8.19 2.75
CA ALA A 216 -7.31 8.17 3.66
C ALA A 216 -6.01 8.03 2.88
N TRP A 217 -4.89 8.54 3.44
CA TRP A 217 -3.55 8.39 2.89
C TRP A 217 -2.55 7.95 3.95
N ASP A 218 -1.70 6.98 3.60
CA ASP A 218 -0.47 6.71 4.32
C ASP A 218 0.55 7.80 3.99
N ILE A 219 0.69 8.77 4.89
CA ILE A 219 1.58 9.90 4.68
C ILE A 219 3.03 9.47 4.81
N VAL A 220 3.33 8.69 5.85
CA VAL A 220 4.65 8.09 6.05
C VAL A 220 4.48 6.61 6.37
N ASN A 221 5.30 5.78 5.72
CA ASN A 221 5.31 4.34 5.88
C ASN A 221 6.68 3.85 6.39
N GLU A 222 6.67 2.97 7.41
CA GLU A 222 7.82 2.16 7.86
C GLU A 222 9.08 2.98 8.20
N ALA A 223 8.92 4.10 8.87
CA ALA A 223 10.06 4.92 9.26
C ALA A 223 10.84 4.35 10.45
N ILE A 224 10.28 3.34 11.15
CA ILE A 224 10.90 2.73 12.34
C ILE A 224 11.76 1.54 11.92
N SER A 225 12.92 1.41 12.53
CA SER A 225 13.86 0.30 12.30
C SER A 225 13.32 -1.01 12.85
N ASP A 226 13.62 -2.13 12.16
CA ASP A 226 13.35 -3.47 12.67
C ASP A 226 14.22 -3.81 13.91
N ASN A 227 15.34 -3.10 14.07
CA ASN A 227 16.24 -3.18 15.22
C ASN A 227 16.11 -1.94 16.10
N ALA A 228 14.88 -1.41 16.24
CA ALA A 228 14.64 -0.23 17.07
C ALA A 228 15.12 -0.42 18.51
N SER A 229 15.67 0.66 19.06
CA SER A 229 16.04 0.76 20.48
C SER A 229 15.53 2.09 21.04
N ALA A 230 15.56 2.25 22.35
CA ALA A 230 15.10 3.47 23.01
C ALA A 230 15.80 4.75 22.50
N SER A 231 17.07 4.65 22.09
CA SER A 231 17.89 5.77 21.58
C SER A 231 17.96 5.86 20.06
N ALA A 232 17.69 4.76 19.32
CA ALA A 232 17.83 4.66 17.87
C ALA A 232 16.65 3.86 17.28
N TYR A 233 15.50 4.53 17.16
CA TYR A 233 14.28 3.88 16.69
C TYR A 233 14.02 4.09 15.20
N LEU A 234 14.60 5.12 14.56
CA LEU A 234 14.41 5.39 13.13
C LEU A 234 15.23 4.43 12.26
N ARG A 235 14.74 4.16 11.06
CA ARG A 235 15.40 3.34 10.05
C ARG A 235 16.62 4.07 9.45
N ASP A 236 17.79 3.74 9.94
CA ASP A 236 19.06 4.41 9.61
C ASP A 236 19.55 4.15 8.17
N GLY A 237 19.17 3.02 7.56
CA GLY A 237 19.43 2.69 6.16
C GLY A 237 18.56 3.45 5.15
N SER A 238 17.67 4.34 5.58
CA SER A 238 16.79 5.14 4.74
C SER A 238 17.51 6.38 4.17
N ASN A 239 17.25 6.73 2.89
CA ASN A 239 17.73 7.97 2.29
C ASN A 239 17.18 9.20 3.04
N TRP A 240 15.97 9.12 3.57
CA TRP A 240 15.37 10.14 4.41
C TRP A 240 16.22 10.38 5.66
N TYR A 241 16.54 9.31 6.41
CA TYR A 241 17.39 9.44 7.60
C TYR A 241 18.82 9.85 7.26
N ALA A 242 19.35 9.38 6.11
CA ALA A 242 20.69 9.78 5.67
C ALA A 242 20.83 11.29 5.48
N ILE A 243 19.75 11.97 5.11
CA ILE A 243 19.70 13.44 4.90
C ILE A 243 19.37 14.16 6.21
N TYR A 244 18.29 13.77 6.90
CA TYR A 244 17.76 14.52 8.04
C TYR A 244 18.42 14.19 9.37
N LYS A 245 18.91 12.95 9.58
CA LYS A 245 19.49 12.43 10.81
C LYS A 245 18.55 12.42 12.04
N ASN A 246 17.27 12.75 11.84
CA ASN A 246 16.23 12.82 12.87
C ASN A 246 14.84 12.56 12.26
N ALA A 247 13.77 12.77 13.03
CA ALA A 247 12.38 12.54 12.61
C ALA A 247 11.71 13.74 11.90
N ASP A 248 12.44 14.83 11.63
CA ASP A 248 11.84 16.05 11.06
C ASP A 248 11.15 15.81 9.72
N PHE A 249 11.67 14.88 8.89
CA PHE A 249 11.02 14.49 7.62
C PHE A 249 9.62 13.91 7.82
N ILE A 250 9.36 13.25 8.95
CA ILE A 250 8.06 12.67 9.29
C ILE A 250 7.11 13.80 9.69
N VAL A 251 7.54 14.66 10.61
CA VAL A 251 6.72 15.77 11.10
C VAL A 251 6.37 16.72 9.94
N SER A 252 7.36 17.12 9.13
CA SER A 252 7.16 17.96 7.95
C SER A 252 6.17 17.31 6.96
N ALA A 253 6.25 16.01 6.72
CA ALA A 253 5.30 15.31 5.85
C ALA A 253 3.83 15.47 6.32
N PHE A 254 3.58 15.31 7.63
CA PHE A 254 2.24 15.50 8.20
C PHE A 254 1.80 16.96 8.22
N GLN A 255 2.72 17.91 8.38
CA GLN A 255 2.43 19.34 8.25
C GLN A 255 2.01 19.69 6.81
N TYR A 256 2.75 19.22 5.81
CA TYR A 256 2.42 19.44 4.40
C TYR A 256 1.13 18.71 4.00
N ALA A 257 0.95 17.49 4.46
CA ALA A 257 -0.30 16.76 4.23
C ALA A 257 -1.50 17.50 4.84
N ASN A 258 -1.41 18.00 6.08
CA ASN A 258 -2.48 18.80 6.68
C ASN A 258 -2.77 20.10 5.91
N LYS A 259 -1.74 20.70 5.30
CA LYS A 259 -1.88 21.93 4.51
C LYS A 259 -2.61 21.71 3.19
N TYR A 260 -2.33 20.61 2.50
CA TYR A 260 -2.75 20.39 1.12
C TYR A 260 -3.89 19.39 0.94
N ALA A 261 -4.04 18.42 1.84
CA ALA A 261 -5.13 17.46 1.79
C ALA A 261 -6.49 18.11 2.08
N PRO A 262 -7.58 17.67 1.45
CA PRO A 262 -8.93 17.97 1.91
C PRO A 262 -9.09 17.55 3.39
N LYS A 263 -9.96 18.27 4.13
CA LYS A 263 -10.15 18.02 5.56
C LYS A 263 -10.77 16.65 5.85
N GLU A 264 -11.53 16.16 4.90
CA GLU A 264 -12.21 14.85 4.94
C GLU A 264 -11.26 13.67 4.69
N VAL A 265 -10.07 13.92 4.15
CA VAL A 265 -9.08 12.87 3.91
C VAL A 265 -8.31 12.61 5.20
N LEU A 266 -8.36 11.37 5.68
CA LEU A 266 -7.67 10.94 6.90
C LEU A 266 -6.18 10.73 6.65
N LEU A 267 -5.33 11.22 7.56
CA LEU A 267 -3.88 11.14 7.46
C LEU A 267 -3.34 10.06 8.39
N ALA A 268 -2.64 9.08 7.85
CA ALA A 268 -2.14 7.91 8.57
C ALA A 268 -0.60 7.85 8.61
N TYR A 269 -0.05 7.45 9.75
CA TYR A 269 1.26 6.81 9.81
C TYR A 269 1.05 5.28 9.75
N ASN A 270 1.80 4.57 8.93
CA ASN A 270 1.62 3.13 8.70
C ASN A 270 2.93 2.37 8.95
N ASP A 271 2.88 1.26 9.69
CA ASP A 271 4.04 0.42 9.93
C ASP A 271 3.63 -1.03 10.19
N TYR A 272 4.60 -1.96 10.11
CA TYR A 272 4.43 -3.38 10.44
C TYR A 272 5.12 -3.73 11.76
N ASN A 273 4.76 -4.86 12.35
CA ASN A 273 5.26 -5.31 13.65
C ASN A 273 5.10 -4.22 14.74
N GLU A 274 4.06 -3.43 14.59
CA GLU A 274 3.70 -2.25 15.38
C GLU A 274 3.46 -2.56 16.87
N PHE A 275 3.28 -3.83 17.20
CA PHE A 275 3.12 -4.36 18.56
C PHE A 275 4.45 -4.72 19.22
N GLN A 276 5.56 -4.78 18.48
CA GLN A 276 6.82 -5.34 18.95
C GLN A 276 7.66 -4.35 19.74
N GLY A 277 7.77 -4.53 21.06
CA GLY A 277 8.76 -3.91 21.96
C GLY A 277 9.15 -2.46 21.62
N GLU A 278 10.44 -2.23 21.35
CA GLU A 278 10.96 -0.90 21.05
C GLU A 278 10.44 -0.33 19.71
N LYS A 279 9.99 -1.17 18.78
CA LYS A 279 9.33 -0.70 17.56
C LYS A 279 7.99 -0.03 17.89
N HIS A 280 7.21 -0.63 18.79
CA HIS A 280 5.99 0.00 19.32
C HIS A 280 6.26 1.32 20.03
N ASN A 281 7.29 1.36 20.88
CA ASN A 281 7.71 2.60 21.57
C ASN A 281 8.13 3.68 20.55
N GLY A 282 8.84 3.31 19.49
CA GLY A 282 9.20 4.20 18.38
C GLY A 282 7.98 4.76 17.66
N TYR A 283 6.96 3.92 17.43
CA TYR A 283 5.69 4.33 16.82
C TYR A 283 4.99 5.38 17.69
N LEU A 284 4.85 5.13 18.99
CA LEU A 284 4.25 6.10 19.93
C LEU A 284 5.02 7.42 19.96
N LYS A 285 6.37 7.39 19.89
CA LYS A 285 7.18 8.61 19.78
C LYS A 285 6.90 9.40 18.51
N ILE A 286 6.73 8.74 17.36
CA ILE A 286 6.37 9.40 16.09
C ILE A 286 5.02 10.09 16.23
N ILE A 287 4.01 9.42 16.79
CA ILE A 287 2.70 10.03 17.04
C ILE A 287 2.87 11.28 17.94
N ASP A 288 3.61 11.18 19.04
CA ASP A 288 3.83 12.30 19.94
C ASP A 288 4.52 13.50 19.26
N LEU A 289 5.53 13.25 18.41
CA LEU A 289 6.21 14.30 17.65
C LEU A 289 5.24 15.02 16.68
N ILE A 290 4.39 14.27 15.99
CA ILE A 290 3.40 14.85 15.09
C ILE A 290 2.38 15.66 15.90
N LEU A 291 1.84 15.11 16.98
CA LEU A 291 0.85 15.78 17.84
C LEU A 291 1.41 17.03 18.54
N ALA A 292 2.72 17.08 18.84
CA ALA A 292 3.36 18.26 19.43
C ALA A 292 3.26 19.49 18.51
N GLU A 293 3.27 19.28 17.19
CA GLU A 293 3.17 20.35 16.17
C GLU A 293 1.73 20.67 15.75
N LYS A 294 0.72 20.07 16.40
CA LYS A 294 -0.71 20.26 16.06
C LYS A 294 -1.14 21.74 16.10
N ASN A 295 -0.56 22.51 17.02
CA ASN A 295 -0.90 23.91 17.22
C ASN A 295 0.19 24.86 16.71
N ASN A 296 1.11 24.40 15.86
CA ASN A 296 2.12 25.24 15.25
C ASN A 296 1.42 26.37 14.45
N PRO A 297 1.70 27.67 14.74
CA PRO A 297 0.95 28.77 14.15
C PRO A 297 1.21 28.96 12.66
N GLU A 298 2.37 28.53 12.17
CA GLU A 298 2.76 28.69 10.76
C GLU A 298 2.39 27.48 9.91
N LEU A 299 2.62 26.26 10.45
CA LEU A 299 2.42 25.02 9.74
C LEU A 299 1.98 23.91 10.69
N PRO A 300 0.69 23.86 11.08
CA PRO A 300 0.19 22.84 11.99
C PRO A 300 0.19 21.46 11.37
N SER A 301 0.51 20.44 12.17
CA SER A 301 0.40 19.03 11.79
C SER A 301 -0.98 18.46 12.11
N ARG A 302 -1.33 17.34 11.47
CA ARG A 302 -2.49 16.51 11.78
C ARG A 302 -2.15 15.05 11.54
N ILE A 303 -2.56 14.19 12.45
CA ILE A 303 -2.60 12.74 12.28
C ILE A 303 -3.96 12.26 12.78
N ASP A 304 -4.63 11.41 12.01
CA ASP A 304 -5.97 10.94 12.30
C ASP A 304 -5.97 9.43 12.60
N ILE A 305 -5.09 8.68 11.93
CA ILE A 305 -5.08 7.22 11.90
C ILE A 305 -3.71 6.67 12.32
N ALA A 306 -3.73 5.69 13.23
CA ALA A 306 -2.65 4.75 13.41
C ALA A 306 -2.87 3.55 12.45
N GLY A 307 -2.02 3.41 11.44
CA GLY A 307 -2.08 2.31 10.48
C GLY A 307 -1.31 1.10 10.99
N MET A 308 -2.00 -0.01 11.18
CA MET A 308 -1.41 -1.30 11.56
C MET A 308 -1.39 -2.19 10.32
N GLN A 309 -0.19 -2.47 9.75
CA GLN A 309 -0.09 -3.34 8.57
C GLN A 309 -0.63 -4.74 8.86
N SER A 310 -0.34 -5.28 10.03
CA SER A 310 -0.88 -6.58 10.47
C SER A 310 -0.48 -7.74 9.56
N HIS A 311 0.76 -7.72 9.07
CA HIS A 311 1.40 -8.85 8.41
C HIS A 311 1.77 -9.92 9.46
N ASN A 312 0.78 -10.66 9.93
CA ASN A 312 0.89 -11.51 11.10
C ASN A 312 1.14 -12.99 10.75
N GLN A 313 1.38 -13.78 11.78
CA GLN A 313 1.52 -15.24 11.67
C GLN A 313 0.52 -15.92 12.62
N THR A 314 0.20 -17.17 12.35
CA THR A 314 -0.53 -17.96 13.35
C THR A 314 0.28 -18.07 14.64
N GLY A 315 -0.31 -17.57 15.75
CA GLY A 315 0.33 -17.57 17.07
C GLY A 315 1.34 -16.45 17.32
N TRP A 316 1.52 -15.51 16.39
CA TRP A 316 2.36 -14.34 16.57
C TRP A 316 1.80 -13.13 15.80
N PRO A 317 1.68 -11.95 16.47
CA PRO A 317 1.93 -11.71 17.89
C PRO A 317 0.96 -12.47 18.81
N SER A 318 1.23 -12.45 20.11
CA SER A 318 0.22 -12.85 21.08
C SER A 318 -0.94 -11.85 21.05
N MET A 319 -2.16 -12.34 21.31
CA MET A 319 -3.35 -11.47 21.36
C MET A 319 -3.24 -10.37 22.40
N ILE A 320 -2.49 -10.60 23.49
CA ILE A 320 -2.27 -9.61 24.58
C ILE A 320 -1.39 -8.45 24.05
N GLU A 321 -0.30 -8.75 23.36
CA GLU A 321 0.59 -7.74 22.77
C GLU A 321 -0.16 -6.89 21.74
N TYR A 322 -0.91 -7.55 20.85
CA TYR A 322 -1.66 -6.89 19.82
C TYR A 322 -2.80 -6.02 20.39
N GLU A 323 -3.55 -6.52 21.37
CA GLU A 323 -4.56 -5.75 22.10
C GLU A 323 -3.98 -4.54 22.83
N THR A 324 -2.79 -4.69 23.42
CA THR A 324 -2.09 -3.58 24.10
C THR A 324 -1.72 -2.49 23.11
N CYS A 325 -1.25 -2.86 21.92
CA CYS A 325 -0.95 -1.94 20.84
C CYS A 325 -2.19 -1.11 20.43
N ILE A 326 -3.33 -1.77 20.19
CA ILE A 326 -4.60 -1.11 19.89
C ILE A 326 -4.99 -0.10 20.99
N LYS A 327 -4.94 -0.51 22.26
CA LYS A 327 -5.26 0.36 23.40
C LYS A 327 -4.39 1.60 23.45
N ASN A 328 -3.10 1.44 23.19
CA ASN A 328 -2.15 2.54 23.22
C ASN A 328 -2.42 3.57 22.11
N PHE A 329 -2.78 3.13 20.90
CA PHE A 329 -3.15 4.05 19.82
C PHE A 329 -4.47 4.79 20.09
N ILE A 330 -5.47 4.09 20.62
CA ILE A 330 -6.73 4.72 21.08
C ILE A 330 -6.44 5.76 22.18
N ALA A 331 -5.56 5.46 23.13
CA ALA A 331 -5.18 6.38 24.19
C ALA A 331 -4.46 7.65 23.70
N LYS A 332 -3.85 7.61 22.48
CA LYS A 332 -3.30 8.79 21.79
C LYS A 332 -4.38 9.62 21.09
N GLY A 333 -5.63 9.20 21.12
CA GLY A 333 -6.76 9.88 20.48
C GLY A 333 -6.86 9.63 18.98
N LEU A 334 -6.30 8.53 18.48
CA LEU A 334 -6.32 8.16 17.06
C LEU A 334 -7.34 7.05 16.79
N ASP A 335 -7.95 7.10 15.62
CA ASP A 335 -8.61 5.94 15.03
C ASP A 335 -7.56 4.97 14.47
N ILE A 336 -7.98 3.74 14.17
CA ILE A 336 -7.08 2.69 13.71
C ILE A 336 -7.58 2.12 12.38
N HIS A 337 -6.69 1.99 11.41
CA HIS A 337 -6.89 1.14 10.24
C HIS A 337 -5.98 -0.09 10.34
N ILE A 338 -6.56 -1.27 10.13
CA ILE A 338 -5.81 -2.48 9.82
C ILE A 338 -5.57 -2.42 8.31
N THR A 339 -4.33 -2.14 7.91
CA THR A 339 -4.07 -1.63 6.55
C THR A 339 -3.64 -2.69 5.55
N GLU A 340 -3.07 -3.82 6.01
CA GLU A 340 -2.41 -4.78 5.12
C GLU A 340 -2.55 -6.22 5.65
N LEU A 341 -3.73 -6.58 6.16
CA LEU A 341 -3.95 -7.84 6.87
C LEU A 341 -3.66 -9.05 5.99
N ASP A 342 -2.67 -9.82 6.38
CA ASP A 342 -2.40 -11.17 5.92
C ASP A 342 -1.86 -12.04 7.08
N ILE A 343 -2.18 -13.36 7.08
CA ILE A 343 -1.79 -14.27 8.16
C ILE A 343 -1.13 -15.52 7.59
N THR A 344 0.18 -15.63 7.80
CA THR A 344 0.99 -16.77 7.36
C THR A 344 1.17 -17.82 8.47
N GLY A 345 1.84 -18.92 8.17
CA GLY A 345 2.48 -19.76 9.18
C GLY A 345 3.78 -19.14 9.70
N SER A 346 4.59 -19.94 10.41
CA SER A 346 5.82 -19.46 11.03
C SER A 346 6.85 -18.93 10.02
N TRP A 347 7.62 -17.94 10.47
CA TRP A 347 8.72 -17.34 9.71
C TRP A 347 9.89 -18.32 9.48
N LYS A 348 10.51 -18.25 8.29
CA LYS A 348 11.66 -19.07 7.87
C LYS A 348 12.95 -18.27 7.62
N GLY A 349 12.89 -16.96 7.75
CA GLY A 349 13.98 -16.05 7.43
C GLY A 349 13.74 -15.22 6.17
N GLY A 350 14.17 -13.96 6.18
CA GLY A 350 13.88 -12.99 5.12
C GLY A 350 12.36 -12.87 4.87
N ASN A 351 11.94 -12.89 3.62
CA ASN A 351 10.52 -12.83 3.24
C ASN A 351 9.89 -14.23 3.06
N ASN A 352 10.46 -15.28 3.67
CA ASN A 352 9.95 -16.64 3.54
C ASN A 352 9.15 -17.07 4.76
N PHE A 353 7.97 -17.65 4.52
CA PHE A 353 7.06 -18.12 5.54
C PHE A 353 6.54 -19.54 5.21
N ASN A 354 6.20 -20.28 6.24
CA ASN A 354 5.42 -21.51 6.07
C ASN A 354 3.98 -21.16 5.68
N LYS A 355 3.30 -22.09 5.03
CA LYS A 355 1.82 -22.06 5.00
C LYS A 355 1.32 -22.22 6.43
N ALA A 356 0.29 -21.49 6.78
CA ALA A 356 -0.43 -21.76 8.02
C ALA A 356 -1.19 -23.09 7.93
N ASP A 357 -1.32 -23.80 9.05
CA ASP A 357 -2.35 -24.82 9.18
C ASP A 357 -3.72 -24.16 8.97
N PRO A 358 -4.61 -24.72 8.09
CA PRO A 358 -5.87 -24.05 7.73
C PRO A 358 -6.78 -23.76 8.94
N GLU A 359 -6.86 -24.69 9.89
CA GLU A 359 -7.70 -24.49 11.08
C GLU A 359 -7.07 -23.52 12.09
N ALA A 360 -5.74 -23.51 12.21
CA ALA A 360 -5.04 -22.51 13.01
C ALA A 360 -5.21 -21.10 12.39
N GLN A 361 -5.14 -20.99 11.05
CA GLN A 361 -5.39 -19.74 10.33
C GLN A 361 -6.84 -19.26 10.54
N LYS A 362 -7.82 -20.16 10.42
CA LYS A 362 -9.24 -19.88 10.72
C LYS A 362 -9.40 -19.30 12.12
N ARG A 363 -8.85 -20.00 13.14
CA ARG A 363 -8.92 -19.52 14.54
C ARG A 363 -8.27 -18.16 14.73
N THR A 364 -7.14 -17.92 14.08
CA THR A 364 -6.40 -16.66 14.20
C THR A 364 -7.21 -15.50 13.60
N TYR A 365 -7.75 -15.65 12.38
CA TYR A 365 -8.64 -14.64 11.80
C TYR A 365 -9.87 -14.38 12.67
N ASN A 366 -10.49 -15.44 13.22
CA ASN A 366 -11.64 -15.31 14.12
C ASN A 366 -11.29 -14.50 15.38
N GLN A 367 -10.14 -14.77 16.01
CA GLN A 367 -9.68 -14.06 17.19
C GLN A 367 -9.41 -12.57 16.89
N TYR A 368 -8.75 -12.26 15.76
CA TYR A 368 -8.51 -10.89 15.34
C TYR A 368 -9.81 -10.14 15.09
N PHE A 369 -10.75 -10.72 14.35
CA PHE A 369 -12.01 -10.05 14.05
C PHE A 369 -12.89 -9.84 15.30
N LYS A 370 -12.89 -10.75 16.27
CA LYS A 370 -13.48 -10.53 17.58
C LYS A 370 -12.82 -9.38 18.34
N LEU A 371 -11.49 -9.30 18.27
CA LEU A 371 -10.75 -8.20 18.90
C LEU A 371 -11.03 -6.87 18.19
N TYR A 372 -11.09 -6.84 16.86
CA TYR A 372 -11.41 -5.64 16.09
C TYR A 372 -12.79 -5.11 16.42
N GLN A 373 -13.79 -5.98 16.52
CA GLN A 373 -15.14 -5.60 16.94
C GLN A 373 -15.17 -5.05 18.37
N LYS A 374 -14.42 -5.65 19.29
CA LYS A 374 -14.31 -5.16 20.68
C LYS A 374 -13.78 -3.73 20.74
N TYR A 375 -12.85 -3.38 19.88
CA TYR A 375 -12.21 -2.07 19.81
C TYR A 375 -12.65 -1.24 18.59
N ARG A 376 -13.83 -1.52 18.02
CA ARG A 376 -14.40 -0.68 16.97
C ARG A 376 -14.63 0.74 17.46
N LYS A 377 -14.58 1.69 16.57
CA LYS A 377 -14.97 3.08 16.86
C LYS A 377 -16.43 3.14 17.34
N THR A 378 -16.70 4.02 18.26
CA THR A 378 -18.05 4.36 18.71
C THR A 378 -18.23 5.88 18.71
N GLU A 379 -19.42 6.38 18.98
CA GLU A 379 -19.67 7.83 19.09
C GLU A 379 -18.77 8.51 20.14
N ASN A 380 -18.37 7.77 21.18
CA ASN A 380 -17.64 8.31 22.32
C ASN A 380 -16.18 7.89 22.42
N THR A 381 -15.72 6.99 21.53
CA THR A 381 -14.35 6.45 21.60
C THR A 381 -13.77 6.27 20.21
N ASN A 382 -12.52 6.68 20.03
CA ASN A 382 -11.73 6.26 18.89
C ASN A 382 -11.58 4.74 18.86
N GLY A 383 -11.33 4.20 17.68
CA GLY A 383 -11.21 2.77 17.52
C GLY A 383 -10.95 2.35 16.07
N ILE A 384 -11.15 1.07 15.80
CA ILE A 384 -10.94 0.51 14.47
C ILE A 384 -12.11 0.89 13.57
N THR A 385 -11.79 1.52 12.43
CA THR A 385 -12.79 1.99 11.45
C THR A 385 -12.66 1.27 10.11
N GLY A 386 -11.48 0.76 9.77
CA GLY A 386 -11.24 0.11 8.48
C GLY A 386 -10.31 -1.08 8.56
N ILE A 387 -10.59 -2.08 7.72
CA ILE A 387 -9.75 -3.28 7.58
C ILE A 387 -9.52 -3.52 6.09
N THR A 388 -8.25 -3.62 5.70
CA THR A 388 -7.82 -3.95 4.32
C THR A 388 -7.03 -5.26 4.34
N PHE A 389 -7.49 -6.24 3.57
CA PHE A 389 -6.74 -7.46 3.30
C PHE A 389 -5.67 -7.16 2.24
N TRP A 390 -4.42 -7.61 2.47
CA TRP A 390 -3.32 -7.31 1.54
C TRP A 390 -3.27 -8.29 0.38
N GLY A 391 -4.31 -8.23 -0.43
CA GLY A 391 -4.55 -9.04 -1.61
C GLY A 391 -5.94 -9.64 -1.62
N ILE A 392 -6.29 -10.29 -2.74
CA ILE A 392 -7.61 -10.87 -2.96
C ILE A 392 -7.56 -12.39 -2.75
N THR A 393 -6.60 -13.05 -3.39
CA THR A 393 -6.48 -14.51 -3.45
C THR A 393 -5.00 -14.91 -3.34
N ASP A 394 -4.74 -16.08 -2.76
CA ASP A 394 -3.40 -16.55 -2.42
C ASP A 394 -2.42 -16.56 -3.61
N GLU A 395 -2.89 -16.84 -4.83
CA GLU A 395 -2.06 -16.91 -6.03
C GLU A 395 -1.37 -15.59 -6.37
N ASN A 396 -1.99 -14.48 -5.99
CA ASN A 396 -1.48 -13.13 -6.25
C ASN A 396 -0.87 -12.47 -5.01
N SER A 397 -0.74 -13.21 -3.90
CA SER A 397 -0.15 -12.66 -2.68
C SER A 397 1.35 -12.44 -2.82
N TRP A 398 1.83 -11.28 -2.37
CA TRP A 398 3.26 -10.98 -2.25
C TRP A 398 4.04 -11.96 -1.35
N ARG A 399 3.34 -12.68 -0.48
CA ARG A 399 3.89 -13.75 0.38
C ARG A 399 4.11 -15.07 -0.38
N GLY A 400 3.87 -15.10 -1.70
CA GLY A 400 4.07 -16.27 -2.54
C GLY A 400 3.30 -17.50 -2.02
N ASN A 401 4.00 -18.62 -1.82
CA ASN A 401 3.37 -19.88 -1.42
C ASN A 401 2.89 -19.97 0.04
N ALA A 402 2.94 -18.88 0.81
CA ALA A 402 2.55 -18.91 2.23
C ALA A 402 1.02 -18.95 2.46
N SER A 403 0.21 -18.73 1.42
CA SER A 403 -1.26 -18.80 1.43
C SER A 403 -1.91 -17.99 2.58
N PRO A 404 -1.65 -16.68 2.67
CA PRO A 404 -2.03 -15.90 3.85
C PRO A 404 -3.45 -15.34 3.85
N LEU A 405 -4.15 -15.39 2.70
CA LEU A 405 -5.41 -14.70 2.47
C LEU A 405 -6.64 -15.57 2.71
N LEU A 406 -7.83 -14.99 2.49
CA LEU A 406 -9.12 -15.63 2.76
C LEU A 406 -9.56 -16.57 1.65
N PHE A 407 -9.08 -16.34 0.42
CA PHE A 407 -9.47 -17.06 -0.78
C PHE A 407 -8.26 -17.70 -1.44
N ASN A 408 -8.49 -18.83 -2.11
CA ASN A 408 -7.52 -19.52 -2.94
C ASN A 408 -8.22 -19.88 -4.26
N HIS A 409 -7.70 -19.44 -5.40
CA HIS A 409 -8.38 -19.54 -6.71
C HIS A 409 -9.84 -19.05 -6.65
N PHE A 410 -10.10 -17.97 -5.92
CA PHE A 410 -11.44 -17.42 -5.64
C PHE A 410 -12.38 -18.36 -4.87
N GLU A 411 -11.89 -19.44 -4.28
CA GLU A 411 -12.65 -20.29 -3.39
C GLU A 411 -12.40 -19.92 -1.92
N PRO A 412 -13.44 -19.88 -1.09
CA PRO A 412 -13.32 -19.54 0.33
C PRO A 412 -12.54 -20.62 1.08
N LYS A 413 -11.51 -20.19 1.81
CA LYS A 413 -10.73 -21.03 2.70
C LYS A 413 -11.36 -21.10 4.10
N PRO A 414 -10.91 -22.02 4.98
CA PRO A 414 -11.28 -21.98 6.40
C PRO A 414 -11.07 -20.60 7.04
N ALA A 415 -10.04 -19.86 6.66
CA ALA A 415 -9.75 -18.49 7.08
C ALA A 415 -10.94 -17.54 6.84
N TYR A 416 -11.60 -17.61 5.67
CA TYR A 416 -12.78 -16.82 5.36
C TYR A 416 -13.92 -17.10 6.36
N TYR A 417 -14.19 -18.36 6.65
CA TYR A 417 -15.23 -18.72 7.63
C TYR A 417 -14.87 -18.24 9.03
N GLY A 418 -13.57 -18.20 9.38
CA GLY A 418 -13.11 -17.60 10.63
C GLY A 418 -13.51 -16.13 10.76
N VAL A 419 -13.42 -15.36 9.67
CA VAL A 419 -13.86 -13.96 9.62
C VAL A 419 -15.39 -13.87 9.79
N ILE A 420 -16.17 -14.64 9.05
CA ILE A 420 -17.63 -14.59 9.11
C ILE A 420 -18.16 -15.03 10.48
N GLU A 421 -17.65 -16.12 11.01
CA GLU A 421 -18.06 -16.67 12.32
C GLU A 421 -17.71 -15.75 13.50
N ALA A 422 -16.79 -14.82 13.33
CA ALA A 422 -16.43 -13.87 14.39
C ALA A 422 -17.54 -12.84 14.67
N ALA A 423 -18.47 -12.62 13.76
CA ALA A 423 -19.58 -11.70 13.92
C ALA A 423 -20.75 -12.28 14.74
N ASN A 424 -20.73 -13.61 15.00
CA ASN A 424 -21.73 -14.33 15.81
C ASN A 424 -21.19 -14.46 17.28
#